data_e2b19e39ff562f07644776681b8622d1
#
_entry.id   e2b19e39ff562f07644776681b8622d1
#
_cell.length_a   1.000
_cell.length_b   1.000
_cell.length_c   1.000
_cell.angle_alpha   90.00
_cell.angle_beta   90.00
_cell.angle_gamma   90.00
#
_symmetry.space_group_name_H-M   'P 1'
#
loop_
_entity.id
_entity.type
_entity.pdbx_description
1 polymer ?
#
loop_
_entity_poly.entity_id
_entity_poly.type
_entity_poly.pdbx_seq_one_letter_code
_entity_poly.pdbx_strand_id
1 'polypeptide(L)'
;RSWMGLQIKNRRAAAMRQEAHETAISACDSAEATRKTIQSDLDRTTAKASRLLKDTSRGQVADPKTLDALNRLLDAKTSTIKGSCAPDAVTSDVDRTTAALRRTTKELKNRLTDLKTAAKAVTDSKLDKTVDDANALYKQTDGKVADDKTRASLLDAIKKRDADAIAKAVKEVNESKAAKEKADAEAKAKAEQEAAAAAAAQQQAQASQSQSAPQRQTPSYSQGSSGSGSGSGRRPSSGGSSSSTNTGGASPGWSGPTPSDGGTGLPGSDPGL
;
A
#
# COMPACT_ATOMS: atom_id res chain seq x y z
N ARG A 1 -32.10 -21.25 83.33
CA ARG A 1 -31.79 -19.97 82.67
C ARG A 1 -30.69 -20.12 81.58
N SER A 2 -29.84 -21.15 81.60
CA SER A 2 -28.76 -21.36 80.59
C SER A 2 -29.21 -21.83 79.22
N TRP A 3 -30.31 -22.65 79.12
CA TRP A 3 -30.71 -23.23 77.86
C TRP A 3 -31.30 -22.22 76.86
N MET A 4 -32.07 -21.23 77.30
CA MET A 4 -32.66 -20.16 76.50
C MET A 4 -31.57 -19.25 75.87
N GLY A 5 -30.52 -18.97 76.62
CA GLY A 5 -29.36 -18.20 76.13
C GLY A 5 -28.58 -18.91 75.03
N LEU A 6 -28.48 -20.25 75.07
CA LEU A 6 -27.82 -21.05 74.05
C LEU A 6 -28.62 -21.09 72.76
N GLN A 7 -29.98 -21.21 72.83
CA GLN A 7 -30.88 -21.18 71.69
C GLN A 7 -30.80 -19.82 70.93
N ILE A 8 -30.74 -18.71 71.67
CA ILE A 8 -30.61 -17.35 71.07
C ILE A 8 -29.27 -17.22 70.34
N LYS A 9 -28.16 -17.67 70.94
CA LYS A 9 -26.83 -17.65 70.31
C LYS A 9 -26.79 -18.52 69.04
N ASN A 10 -27.40 -19.72 69.07
CA ASN A 10 -27.43 -20.59 67.91
C ASN A 10 -28.28 -20.02 66.75
N ARG A 11 -29.42 -19.38 67.04
CA ARG A 11 -30.25 -18.70 66.04
C ARG A 11 -29.49 -17.50 65.40
N ARG A 12 -28.79 -16.70 66.21
CA ARG A 12 -27.98 -15.59 65.70
C ARG A 12 -26.83 -16.10 64.83
N ALA A 13 -26.14 -17.16 65.24
CA ALA A 13 -25.07 -17.77 64.44
C ALA A 13 -25.57 -18.37 63.12
N ALA A 14 -26.76 -18.94 63.12
CA ALA A 14 -27.41 -19.44 61.88
C ALA A 14 -27.77 -18.27 60.94
N ALA A 15 -28.39 -17.21 61.47
CA ALA A 15 -28.73 -16.02 60.68
C ALA A 15 -27.47 -15.36 60.05
N MET A 16 -26.39 -15.21 60.83
CA MET A 16 -25.14 -14.64 60.30
C MET A 16 -24.49 -15.52 59.21
N ARG A 17 -24.59 -16.86 59.31
CA ARG A 17 -24.10 -17.77 58.28
C ARG A 17 -24.92 -17.67 57.00
N GLN A 18 -26.24 -17.53 57.11
CA GLN A 18 -27.13 -17.35 55.99
C GLN A 18 -26.84 -16.02 55.26
N GLU A 19 -26.71 -14.91 56.01
CA GLU A 19 -26.37 -13.60 55.43
C GLU A 19 -24.99 -13.59 54.75
N ALA A 20 -23.98 -14.25 55.36
CA ALA A 20 -22.67 -14.41 54.73
C ALA A 20 -22.75 -15.21 53.45
N HIS A 21 -23.59 -16.26 53.38
CA HIS A 21 -23.81 -17.07 52.21
C HIS A 21 -24.48 -16.26 51.07
N GLU A 22 -25.56 -15.53 51.38
CA GLU A 22 -26.26 -14.67 50.44
C GLU A 22 -25.33 -13.59 49.86
N THR A 23 -24.49 -13.01 50.72
CA THR A 23 -23.46 -12.04 50.31
C THR A 23 -22.44 -12.66 49.37
N ALA A 24 -21.97 -13.88 49.65
CA ALA A 24 -21.03 -14.60 48.80
C ALA A 24 -21.64 -14.90 47.42
N ILE A 25 -22.88 -15.37 47.35
CA ILE A 25 -23.61 -15.59 46.07
C ILE A 25 -23.70 -14.29 45.27
N SER A 26 -24.18 -13.19 45.88
CA SER A 26 -24.26 -11.88 45.22
C SER A 26 -22.92 -11.39 44.66
N ALA A 27 -21.82 -11.58 45.42
CA ALA A 27 -20.48 -11.25 44.95
C ALA A 27 -20.01 -12.14 43.80
N CYS A 28 -20.38 -13.41 43.81
CA CYS A 28 -20.09 -14.36 42.73
C CYS A 28 -20.83 -13.95 41.43
N ASP A 29 -22.13 -13.69 41.50
CA ASP A 29 -22.97 -13.27 40.39
C ASP A 29 -22.44 -11.96 39.75
N SER A 30 -22.08 -11.00 40.60
CA SER A 30 -21.48 -9.75 40.15
C SER A 30 -20.15 -9.95 39.43
N ALA A 31 -19.31 -10.84 39.93
CA ALA A 31 -18.02 -11.20 39.30
C ALA A 31 -18.23 -11.93 37.97
N GLU A 32 -19.23 -12.80 37.89
CA GLU A 32 -19.58 -13.51 36.65
C GLU A 32 -20.14 -12.54 35.59
N ALA A 33 -21.03 -11.62 35.95
CA ALA A 33 -21.55 -10.59 35.06
C ALA A 33 -20.43 -9.72 34.50
N THR A 34 -19.51 -9.28 35.38
CA THR A 34 -18.33 -8.50 34.95
C THR A 34 -17.45 -9.29 33.98
N ARG A 35 -17.17 -10.55 34.27
CA ARG A 35 -16.41 -11.42 33.36
C ARG A 35 -17.07 -11.56 31.99
N LYS A 36 -18.39 -11.80 31.97
CA LYS A 36 -19.16 -11.93 30.71
C LYS A 36 -19.08 -10.65 29.86
N THR A 37 -19.18 -9.49 30.48
CA THR A 37 -19.04 -8.19 29.79
C THR A 37 -17.68 -8.05 29.15
N ILE A 38 -16.58 -8.30 29.91
CA ILE A 38 -15.22 -8.19 29.40
C ILE A 38 -14.94 -9.24 28.31
N GLN A 39 -15.49 -10.46 28.46
CA GLN A 39 -15.39 -11.50 27.43
C GLN A 39 -16.04 -11.02 26.11
N SER A 40 -17.25 -10.45 26.18
CA SER A 40 -17.94 -9.92 24.99
C SER A 40 -17.15 -8.79 24.31
N ASP A 41 -16.51 -7.92 25.10
CA ASP A 41 -15.65 -6.85 24.57
C ASP A 41 -14.38 -7.42 23.92
N LEU A 42 -13.79 -8.44 24.53
CA LEU A 42 -12.63 -9.14 23.96
C LEU A 42 -13.01 -9.83 22.64
N ASP A 43 -14.12 -10.54 22.58
CA ASP A 43 -14.57 -11.24 21.38
C ASP A 43 -14.81 -10.25 20.22
N ARG A 44 -15.44 -9.12 20.50
CA ARG A 44 -15.67 -8.03 19.54
C ARG A 44 -14.37 -7.41 19.06
N THR A 45 -13.41 -7.19 19.97
CA THR A 45 -12.09 -6.65 19.63
C THR A 45 -11.27 -7.65 18.83
N THR A 46 -11.34 -8.94 19.19
CA THR A 46 -10.69 -10.04 18.46
C THR A 46 -11.20 -10.12 17.02
N ALA A 47 -12.52 -10.02 16.83
CA ALA A 47 -13.10 -10.02 15.48
C ALA A 47 -12.60 -8.83 14.62
N LYS A 48 -12.53 -7.63 15.21
CA LYS A 48 -12.00 -6.44 14.53
C LYS A 48 -10.51 -6.58 14.20
N ALA A 49 -9.71 -7.07 15.15
CA ALA A 49 -8.28 -7.28 14.98
C ALA A 49 -7.98 -8.36 13.92
N SER A 50 -8.77 -9.43 13.87
CA SER A 50 -8.65 -10.48 12.85
C SER A 50 -8.96 -9.95 11.46
N ARG A 51 -9.96 -9.09 11.30
CA ARG A 51 -10.24 -8.41 10.03
C ARG A 51 -9.09 -7.50 9.63
N LEU A 52 -8.60 -6.65 10.56
CA LEU A 52 -7.47 -5.77 10.30
C LEU A 52 -6.24 -6.55 9.82
N LEU A 53 -5.92 -7.69 10.46
CA LEU A 53 -4.81 -8.55 10.06
C LEU A 53 -5.02 -9.17 8.68
N LYS A 54 -6.23 -9.61 8.37
CA LYS A 54 -6.59 -10.17 7.06
C LYS A 54 -6.52 -9.13 5.94
N ASP A 55 -6.96 -7.91 6.23
CA ASP A 55 -7.07 -6.82 5.25
C ASP A 55 -5.76 -6.01 5.09
N THR A 56 -4.70 -6.38 5.83
CA THR A 56 -3.42 -5.65 5.81
C THR A 56 -2.29 -6.59 5.44
N SER A 57 -1.69 -6.37 4.27
CA SER A 57 -0.49 -7.09 3.82
C SER A 57 0.80 -6.49 4.41
N ARG A 58 1.89 -7.29 4.42
CA ARG A 58 3.20 -6.83 4.91
C ARG A 58 3.75 -5.60 4.16
N GLY A 59 3.43 -5.46 2.88
CA GLY A 59 3.84 -4.29 2.08
C GLY A 59 3.07 -3.00 2.38
N GLN A 60 1.97 -3.09 3.13
CA GLN A 60 1.13 -1.94 3.51
C GLN A 60 1.48 -1.33 4.87
N VAL A 61 2.47 -1.86 5.57
CA VAL A 61 2.95 -1.39 6.87
C VAL A 61 4.43 -1.02 6.80
N ALA A 62 4.83 -0.02 7.55
CA ALA A 62 6.24 0.37 7.67
C ALA A 62 7.04 -0.66 8.49
N ASP A 63 6.42 -1.24 9.54
CA ASP A 63 7.00 -2.31 10.35
C ASP A 63 6.13 -3.59 10.30
N PRO A 64 6.53 -4.61 9.54
CA PRO A 64 5.81 -5.89 9.47
C PRO A 64 5.74 -6.66 10.80
N LYS A 65 6.60 -6.37 11.77
CA LYS A 65 6.57 -7.01 13.09
C LYS A 65 5.29 -6.70 13.86
N THR A 66 4.65 -5.58 13.55
CA THR A 66 3.34 -5.22 14.14
C THR A 66 2.25 -6.24 13.79
N LEU A 67 2.25 -6.75 12.56
CA LEU A 67 1.34 -7.82 12.11
C LEU A 67 1.64 -9.14 12.83
N ASP A 68 2.92 -9.48 13.00
CA ASP A 68 3.33 -10.70 13.69
C ASP A 68 2.95 -10.65 15.18
N ALA A 69 3.08 -9.48 15.82
CA ALA A 69 2.67 -9.27 17.21
C ALA A 69 1.15 -9.41 17.38
N LEU A 70 0.37 -8.81 16.48
CA LEU A 70 -1.09 -8.92 16.48
C LEU A 70 -1.54 -10.38 16.29
N ASN A 71 -0.94 -11.08 15.33
CA ASN A 71 -1.25 -12.49 15.07
C ASN A 71 -1.01 -13.37 16.31
N ARG A 72 0.12 -13.23 16.99
CA ARG A 72 0.42 -13.98 18.22
C ARG A 72 -0.62 -13.75 19.32
N LEU A 73 -1.12 -12.53 19.47
CA LEU A 73 -2.16 -12.22 20.44
C LEU A 73 -3.52 -12.82 20.06
N LEU A 74 -3.82 -12.93 18.77
CA LEU A 74 -5.03 -13.58 18.28
C LEU A 74 -5.01 -15.09 18.51
N ASP A 75 -3.85 -15.74 18.36
CA ASP A 75 -3.68 -17.19 18.55
C ASP A 75 -3.67 -17.62 20.02
N ALA A 76 -3.51 -16.68 20.96
CA ALA A 76 -3.47 -16.99 22.39
C ALA A 76 -4.85 -17.50 22.87
N LYS A 77 -4.84 -18.58 23.63
CA LYS A 77 -6.06 -19.18 24.21
C LYS A 77 -6.41 -18.52 25.54
N THR A 78 -7.71 -18.48 25.85
CA THR A 78 -8.21 -18.04 27.18
C THR A 78 -8.47 -19.24 28.07
N SER A 79 -8.22 -19.06 29.38
CA SER A 79 -8.51 -20.07 30.39
C SER A 79 -10.01 -20.20 30.61
N THR A 80 -10.49 -21.43 30.77
CA THR A 80 -11.89 -21.71 31.14
C THR A 80 -11.98 -21.80 32.68
N ILE A 81 -13.07 -21.27 33.24
CA ILE A 81 -13.35 -21.36 34.66
C ILE A 81 -14.29 -22.53 34.91
N LYS A 82 -13.95 -23.33 35.93
CA LYS A 82 -14.84 -24.35 36.47
C LYS A 82 -15.35 -23.85 37.82
N GLY A 83 -16.64 -23.78 37.99
CA GLY A 83 -17.30 -23.33 39.23
C GLY A 83 -18.68 -22.79 38.94
N SER A 84 -19.51 -22.70 39.96
CA SER A 84 -20.89 -22.23 39.88
C SER A 84 -21.16 -21.26 41.04
N CYS A 85 -21.99 -20.25 40.79
CA CYS A 85 -22.55 -19.34 41.79
C CYS A 85 -23.94 -19.85 42.27
N ALA A 86 -24.19 -21.15 42.18
CA ALA A 86 -25.49 -21.71 42.53
C ALA A 86 -25.84 -21.49 44.01
N PRO A 87 -27.12 -21.17 44.33
CA PRO A 87 -27.55 -20.86 45.68
C PRO A 87 -27.41 -22.02 46.69
N ASP A 88 -27.33 -23.25 46.21
CA ASP A 88 -27.16 -24.48 46.98
C ASP A 88 -25.69 -24.87 47.15
N ALA A 89 -24.74 -24.14 46.53
CA ALA A 89 -23.34 -24.41 46.66
C ALA A 89 -22.80 -24.02 48.07
N VAL A 90 -21.78 -24.72 48.55
CA VAL A 90 -21.14 -24.41 49.82
C VAL A 90 -20.45 -23.05 49.73
N THR A 91 -20.60 -22.18 50.75
CA THR A 91 -20.05 -20.80 50.77
C THR A 91 -18.58 -20.77 50.38
N SER A 92 -17.75 -21.68 50.88
CA SER A 92 -16.31 -21.75 50.58
C SER A 92 -16.04 -22.05 49.10
N ASP A 93 -16.92 -22.74 48.39
CA ASP A 93 -16.79 -23.03 46.96
C ASP A 93 -17.24 -21.85 46.14
N VAL A 94 -18.26 -21.10 46.56
CA VAL A 94 -18.69 -19.83 46.00
C VAL A 94 -17.59 -18.80 46.10
N ASP A 95 -16.94 -18.66 47.27
CA ASP A 95 -15.79 -17.75 47.47
C ASP A 95 -14.62 -18.11 46.56
N ARG A 96 -14.31 -19.40 46.43
CA ARG A 96 -13.24 -19.88 45.54
C ARG A 96 -13.57 -19.56 44.05
N THR A 97 -14.82 -19.78 43.66
CA THR A 97 -15.32 -19.44 42.32
C THR A 97 -15.23 -17.94 42.07
N THR A 98 -15.66 -17.12 43.01
CA THR A 98 -15.57 -15.65 42.95
C THR A 98 -14.12 -15.19 42.78
N ALA A 99 -13.19 -15.76 43.52
CA ALA A 99 -11.75 -15.44 43.39
C ALA A 99 -11.21 -15.84 41.99
N ALA A 100 -11.63 -17.00 41.47
CA ALA A 100 -11.25 -17.44 40.12
C ALA A 100 -11.84 -16.54 39.05
N LEU A 101 -13.12 -16.15 39.16
CA LEU A 101 -13.78 -15.20 38.25
C LEU A 101 -13.06 -13.84 38.20
N ARG A 102 -12.72 -13.29 39.36
CA ARG A 102 -11.97 -12.02 39.45
C ARG A 102 -10.58 -12.12 38.80
N ARG A 103 -9.86 -13.22 39.04
CA ARG A 103 -8.54 -13.46 38.42
C ARG A 103 -8.64 -13.53 36.91
N THR A 104 -9.54 -14.34 36.39
CA THR A 104 -9.75 -14.47 34.94
C THR A 104 -10.23 -13.17 34.33
N THR A 105 -11.09 -12.42 35.01
CA THR A 105 -11.50 -11.08 34.53
C THR A 105 -10.31 -10.14 34.38
N LYS A 106 -9.34 -10.19 35.31
CA LYS A 106 -8.09 -9.41 35.19
C LYS A 106 -7.27 -9.86 33.98
N GLU A 107 -7.13 -11.16 33.76
CA GLU A 107 -6.42 -11.71 32.60
C GLU A 107 -7.09 -11.28 31.26
N LEU A 108 -8.44 -11.37 31.19
CA LEU A 108 -9.20 -10.91 30.02
C LEU A 108 -9.04 -9.40 29.77
N LYS A 109 -9.02 -8.57 30.83
CA LYS A 109 -8.77 -7.12 30.70
C LYS A 109 -7.38 -6.83 30.17
N ASN A 110 -6.36 -7.51 30.67
CA ASN A 110 -4.99 -7.34 30.18
C ASN A 110 -4.92 -7.72 28.70
N ARG A 111 -5.46 -8.88 28.32
CA ARG A 111 -5.49 -9.33 26.94
C ARG A 111 -6.26 -8.36 26.02
N LEU A 112 -7.38 -7.82 26.48
CA LEU A 112 -8.14 -6.81 25.74
C LEU A 112 -7.30 -5.55 25.49
N THR A 113 -6.54 -5.12 26.48
CA THR A 113 -5.64 -3.96 26.36
C THR A 113 -4.50 -4.24 25.39
N ASP A 114 -3.85 -5.41 25.53
CA ASP A 114 -2.75 -5.81 24.65
C ASP A 114 -3.20 -5.91 23.20
N LEU A 115 -4.37 -6.51 22.96
CA LEU A 115 -4.94 -6.64 21.62
C LEU A 115 -5.30 -5.28 20.99
N LYS A 116 -5.87 -4.36 21.79
CA LYS A 116 -6.13 -2.98 21.33
C LYS A 116 -4.85 -2.24 20.99
N THR A 117 -3.82 -2.40 21.82
CA THR A 117 -2.50 -1.78 21.61
C THR A 117 -1.83 -2.31 20.35
N ALA A 118 -1.84 -3.63 20.15
CA ALA A 118 -1.27 -4.24 18.95
C ALA A 118 -2.04 -3.86 17.68
N ALA A 119 -3.36 -3.82 17.72
CA ALA A 119 -4.17 -3.37 16.60
C ALA A 119 -3.90 -1.90 16.24
N LYS A 120 -3.75 -1.04 17.26
CA LYS A 120 -3.33 0.35 17.05
C LYS A 120 -1.95 0.44 16.41
N ALA A 121 -0.98 -0.35 16.87
CA ALA A 121 0.36 -0.37 16.29
C ALA A 121 0.37 -0.74 14.81
N VAL A 122 -0.49 -1.68 14.38
CA VAL A 122 -0.68 -2.00 12.96
C VAL A 122 -1.24 -0.80 12.19
N THR A 123 -2.25 -0.13 12.74
CA THR A 123 -2.87 1.05 12.11
C THR A 123 -1.87 2.21 11.99
N ASP A 124 -1.10 2.47 13.04
CA ASP A 124 -0.07 3.50 13.05
C ASP A 124 1.03 3.17 12.01
N SER A 125 1.50 1.93 11.98
CA SER A 125 2.50 1.46 11.00
C SER A 125 2.00 1.54 9.55
N LYS A 126 0.71 1.34 9.32
CA LYS A 126 0.08 1.54 8.02
C LYS A 126 0.07 3.02 7.61
N LEU A 127 -0.23 3.90 8.55
CA LEU A 127 -0.15 5.35 8.33
C LEU A 127 1.29 5.80 8.06
N ASP A 128 2.28 5.28 8.82
CA ASP A 128 3.69 5.56 8.58
C ASP A 128 4.11 5.19 7.16
N LYS A 129 3.73 4.00 6.68
CA LYS A 129 3.98 3.58 5.30
C LYS A 129 3.35 4.53 4.27
N THR A 130 2.12 4.96 4.50
CA THR A 130 1.42 5.92 3.63
C THR A 130 2.17 7.26 3.58
N VAL A 131 2.65 7.73 4.71
CA VAL A 131 3.45 8.97 4.82
C VAL A 131 4.80 8.83 4.10
N ASP A 132 5.48 7.70 4.26
CA ASP A 132 6.77 7.44 3.61
C ASP A 132 6.63 7.37 2.09
N ASP A 133 5.61 6.68 1.59
CA ASP A 133 5.33 6.59 0.15
C ASP A 133 4.96 7.97 -0.44
N ALA A 134 4.17 8.74 0.28
CA ALA A 134 3.82 10.11 -0.12
C ALA A 134 5.04 11.05 -0.13
N ASN A 135 5.95 10.93 0.84
CA ASN A 135 7.22 11.66 0.85
C ASN A 135 8.13 11.29 -0.33
N ALA A 136 8.17 10.00 -0.67
CA ALA A 136 8.91 9.53 -1.84
C ALA A 136 8.33 10.13 -3.13
N LEU A 137 7.01 10.11 -3.30
CA LEU A 137 6.32 10.72 -4.43
C LEU A 137 6.58 12.24 -4.50
N TYR A 138 6.49 12.95 -3.38
CA TYR A 138 6.78 14.38 -3.31
C TYR A 138 8.19 14.71 -3.84
N LYS A 139 9.20 13.92 -3.44
CA LYS A 139 10.59 14.08 -3.91
C LYS A 139 10.74 13.74 -5.40
N GLN A 140 10.10 12.67 -5.87
CA GLN A 140 10.20 12.22 -7.26
C GLN A 140 9.53 13.17 -8.26
N THR A 141 8.55 13.94 -7.82
CA THR A 141 7.74 14.82 -8.67
C THR A 141 8.23 16.26 -8.71
N ASP A 142 9.42 16.53 -8.18
CA ASP A 142 10.02 17.86 -8.23
C ASP A 142 10.28 18.33 -9.68
N GLY A 143 9.71 19.46 -10.05
CA GLY A 143 9.74 19.99 -11.42
C GLY A 143 9.02 19.15 -12.49
N LYS A 144 8.29 18.07 -12.09
CA LYS A 144 7.66 17.10 -13.01
C LYS A 144 6.13 17.12 -12.97
N VAL A 145 5.54 18.15 -12.38
CA VAL A 145 4.09 18.35 -12.34
C VAL A 145 3.69 19.58 -13.16
N ALA A 146 2.48 19.60 -13.69
CA ALA A 146 1.93 20.75 -14.40
C ALA A 146 1.52 21.89 -13.44
N ASP A 147 1.09 21.53 -12.22
CA ASP A 147 0.69 22.48 -11.17
C ASP A 147 1.37 22.14 -9.84
N ASP A 148 2.29 23.00 -9.40
CA ASP A 148 3.03 22.85 -8.14
C ASP A 148 2.13 22.96 -6.90
N LYS A 149 0.91 23.50 -7.00
CA LYS A 149 -0.06 23.53 -5.90
C LYS A 149 -0.44 22.11 -5.44
N THR A 150 -0.46 21.15 -6.36
CA THR A 150 -0.76 19.75 -6.03
C THR A 150 0.31 19.16 -5.11
N ARG A 151 1.60 19.50 -5.33
CA ARG A 151 2.71 19.11 -4.46
C ARG A 151 2.62 19.80 -3.09
N ALA A 152 2.26 21.09 -3.07
CA ALA A 152 2.06 21.81 -1.80
C ALA A 152 0.95 21.17 -0.97
N SER A 153 -0.17 20.82 -1.59
CA SER A 153 -1.29 20.10 -0.94
C SER A 153 -0.85 18.74 -0.38
N LEU A 154 -0.01 18.01 -1.14
CA LEU A 154 0.54 16.74 -0.68
C LEU A 154 1.43 16.92 0.56
N LEU A 155 2.30 17.92 0.56
CA LEU A 155 3.17 18.22 1.70
C LEU A 155 2.37 18.58 2.96
N ASP A 156 1.30 19.35 2.81
CA ASP A 156 0.42 19.73 3.93
C ASP A 156 -0.35 18.51 4.49
N ALA A 157 -0.83 17.63 3.62
CA ALA A 157 -1.47 16.37 4.03
C ALA A 157 -0.48 15.45 4.78
N ILE A 158 0.76 15.33 4.31
CA ILE A 158 1.85 14.60 4.96
C ILE A 158 2.11 15.15 6.37
N LYS A 159 2.24 16.47 6.52
CA LYS A 159 2.49 17.12 7.82
C LYS A 159 1.35 16.85 8.82
N LYS A 160 0.11 16.82 8.35
CA LYS A 160 -1.08 16.51 9.16
C LYS A 160 -1.21 15.03 9.45
N ARG A 161 -0.47 14.16 8.76
CA ARG A 161 -0.57 12.70 8.84
C ARG A 161 -2.00 12.20 8.64
N ASP A 162 -2.75 12.83 7.75
CA ASP A 162 -4.12 12.48 7.40
C ASP A 162 -4.11 11.56 6.19
N ALA A 163 -4.46 10.28 6.41
CA ALA A 163 -4.40 9.24 5.38
C ALA A 163 -5.32 9.53 4.19
N ASP A 164 -6.53 10.06 4.45
CA ASP A 164 -7.51 10.37 3.41
C ASP A 164 -7.07 11.60 2.60
N ALA A 165 -6.58 12.64 3.27
CA ALA A 165 -6.01 13.81 2.62
C ALA A 165 -4.76 13.45 1.80
N ILE A 166 -3.89 12.56 2.29
CA ILE A 166 -2.73 12.05 1.55
C ILE A 166 -3.18 11.31 0.30
N ALA A 167 -4.13 10.38 0.41
CA ALA A 167 -4.62 9.59 -0.73
C ALA A 167 -5.20 10.50 -1.84
N LYS A 168 -5.96 11.53 -1.47
CA LYS A 168 -6.49 12.53 -2.40
C LYS A 168 -5.37 13.32 -3.06
N ALA A 169 -4.43 13.85 -2.28
CA ALA A 169 -3.33 14.65 -2.80
C ALA A 169 -2.36 13.83 -3.69
N VAL A 170 -2.11 12.56 -3.37
CA VAL A 170 -1.36 11.62 -4.22
C VAL A 170 -1.99 11.48 -5.59
N LYS A 171 -3.33 11.34 -5.64
CA LYS A 171 -4.06 11.28 -6.92
C LYS A 171 -3.87 12.56 -7.73
N GLU A 172 -4.06 13.73 -7.11
CA GLU A 172 -3.91 15.03 -7.76
C GLU A 172 -2.48 15.25 -8.30
N VAL A 173 -1.45 14.86 -7.54
CA VAL A 173 -0.05 14.92 -7.99
C VAL A 173 0.20 14.00 -9.18
N ASN A 174 -0.32 12.78 -9.19
CA ASN A 174 -0.16 11.84 -10.30
C ASN A 174 -0.88 12.33 -11.57
N GLU A 175 -2.08 12.91 -11.44
CA GLU A 175 -2.81 13.52 -12.55
C GLU A 175 -2.04 14.72 -13.12
N SER A 176 -1.51 15.59 -12.27
CA SER A 176 -0.70 16.75 -12.65
C SER A 176 0.62 16.34 -13.34
N LYS A 177 1.26 15.24 -12.87
CA LYS A 177 2.45 14.65 -13.50
C LYS A 177 2.12 14.14 -14.90
N ALA A 178 1.03 13.37 -15.06
CA ALA A 178 0.61 12.85 -16.34
C ALA A 178 0.27 13.97 -17.34
N ALA A 179 -0.35 15.05 -16.88
CA ALA A 179 -0.65 16.23 -17.69
C ALA A 179 0.62 16.90 -18.21
N LYS A 180 1.65 17.04 -17.36
CA LYS A 180 2.94 17.58 -17.77
C LYS A 180 3.65 16.68 -18.78
N GLU A 181 3.73 15.39 -18.53
CA GLU A 181 4.35 14.42 -19.43
C GLU A 181 3.70 14.46 -20.84
N LYS A 182 2.37 14.57 -20.88
CA LYS A 182 1.63 14.73 -22.14
C LYS A 182 1.96 16.04 -22.84
N ALA A 183 1.97 17.16 -22.12
CA ALA A 183 2.29 18.46 -22.71
C ALA A 183 3.75 18.52 -23.23
N ASP A 184 4.70 17.96 -22.49
CA ASP A 184 6.11 17.90 -22.90
C ASP A 184 6.28 17.01 -24.14
N ALA A 185 5.55 15.88 -24.26
CA ALA A 185 5.56 15.03 -25.44
C ALA A 185 4.95 15.71 -26.66
N GLU A 186 3.83 16.42 -26.50
CA GLU A 186 3.21 17.21 -27.58
C GLU A 186 4.11 18.34 -28.05
N ALA A 187 4.76 19.07 -27.12
CA ALA A 187 5.71 20.12 -27.45
C ALA A 187 6.94 19.59 -28.23
N LYS A 188 7.46 18.42 -27.82
CA LYS A 188 8.56 17.76 -28.50
C LYS A 188 8.18 17.33 -29.92
N ALA A 189 7.01 16.69 -30.08
CA ALA A 189 6.50 16.26 -31.39
C ALA A 189 6.31 17.46 -32.32
N LYS A 190 5.78 18.57 -31.82
CA LYS A 190 5.61 19.81 -32.59
C LYS A 190 6.96 20.39 -33.01
N ALA A 191 7.93 20.46 -32.11
CA ALA A 191 9.27 20.94 -32.41
C ALA A 191 9.99 20.06 -33.45
N GLU A 192 9.83 18.75 -33.40
CA GLU A 192 10.36 17.82 -34.42
C GLU A 192 9.69 18.03 -35.81
N GLN A 193 8.39 18.27 -35.84
CA GLN A 193 7.67 18.60 -37.10
C GLN A 193 8.13 19.94 -37.71
N GLU A 194 8.27 20.96 -36.85
CA GLU A 194 8.76 22.28 -37.30
C GLU A 194 10.19 22.20 -37.80
N ALA A 195 11.09 21.45 -37.12
CA ALA A 195 12.45 21.22 -37.58
C ALA A 195 12.51 20.45 -38.90
N ALA A 196 11.68 19.41 -39.08
CA ALA A 196 11.59 18.67 -40.32
C ALA A 196 11.06 19.53 -41.51
N ALA A 197 10.05 20.38 -41.25
CA ALA A 197 9.52 21.32 -42.25
C ALA A 197 10.56 22.36 -42.62
N ALA A 198 11.33 22.91 -41.68
CA ALA A 198 12.41 23.87 -41.94
C ALA A 198 13.53 23.23 -42.78
N ALA A 199 13.92 21.98 -42.48
CA ALA A 199 14.93 21.24 -43.26
C ALA A 199 14.46 20.99 -44.72
N ALA A 200 13.21 20.62 -44.91
CA ALA A 200 12.61 20.42 -46.23
C ALA A 200 12.57 21.74 -47.04
N ALA A 201 12.23 22.86 -46.41
CA ALA A 201 12.23 24.18 -47.04
C ALA A 201 13.64 24.61 -47.49
N GLN A 202 14.66 24.34 -46.68
CA GLN A 202 16.07 24.63 -47.03
C GLN A 202 16.54 23.79 -48.22
N GLN A 203 16.16 22.50 -48.30
CA GLN A 203 16.49 21.65 -49.45
C GLN A 203 15.81 22.10 -50.72
N GLN A 204 14.57 22.57 -50.67
CA GLN A 204 13.89 23.14 -51.85
C GLN A 204 14.54 24.47 -52.29
N ALA A 205 14.95 25.31 -51.35
CA ALA A 205 15.67 26.57 -51.69
C ALA A 205 17.02 26.31 -52.40
N GLN A 206 17.78 25.32 -51.95
CA GLN A 206 19.03 24.91 -52.60
C GLN A 206 18.83 24.27 -53.95
N ALA A 207 17.78 23.45 -54.13
CA ALA A 207 17.43 22.86 -55.44
C ALA A 207 17.02 23.94 -56.47
N SER A 208 16.32 24.99 -56.04
CA SER A 208 15.93 26.14 -56.88
C SER A 208 17.11 27.01 -57.31
N GLN A 209 18.14 27.15 -56.46
CA GLN A 209 19.36 27.89 -56.81
C GLN A 209 20.26 27.16 -57.81
N SER A 210 20.28 25.84 -57.78
CA SER A 210 21.06 25.04 -58.75
C SER A 210 20.47 25.01 -60.17
N GLN A 211 19.21 25.36 -60.34
CA GLN A 211 18.57 25.47 -61.67
C GLN A 211 18.73 26.83 -62.34
N SER A 212 19.27 27.84 -61.67
CA SER A 212 19.43 29.19 -62.19
C SER A 212 20.85 29.48 -62.71
N ALA A 213 21.68 28.48 -63.00
CA ALA A 213 22.95 28.68 -63.68
C ALA A 213 22.72 29.09 -65.14
N PRO A 214 23.17 30.26 -65.66
CA PRO A 214 22.99 30.65 -67.03
C PRO A 214 23.76 29.71 -67.93
N GLN A 215 23.04 29.09 -68.86
CA GLN A 215 23.61 28.31 -69.95
C GLN A 215 24.49 29.20 -70.77
N ARG A 216 25.79 29.17 -70.61
CA ARG A 216 26.77 29.83 -71.50
C ARG A 216 26.68 29.13 -72.88
N GLN A 217 26.10 29.79 -73.79
CA GLN A 217 26.20 29.43 -75.21
C GLN A 217 27.69 29.50 -75.63
N THR A 218 28.29 28.34 -75.92
CA THR A 218 29.57 28.26 -76.60
C THR A 218 29.30 28.34 -78.09
N PRO A 219 29.94 29.24 -78.86
CA PRO A 219 29.84 29.22 -80.28
C PRO A 219 30.59 28.02 -80.88
N SER A 220 29.89 27.33 -81.72
CA SER A 220 30.38 26.25 -82.57
C SER A 220 31.51 26.78 -83.51
N TYR A 221 32.69 26.15 -83.45
CA TYR A 221 33.72 26.21 -84.51
C TYR A 221 34.10 24.78 -84.87
N SER A 222 33.71 24.40 -86.07
CA SER A 222 34.15 23.17 -86.69
C SER A 222 35.53 23.43 -87.34
N GLN A 223 36.48 22.49 -87.08
CA GLN A 223 37.44 22.01 -88.13
C GLN A 223 38.42 21.07 -87.42
N GLY A 224 38.42 19.82 -87.71
CA GLY A 224 39.23 19.19 -88.72
C GLY A 224 40.44 18.47 -88.20
N SER A 225 40.47 17.20 -88.51
CA SER A 225 41.67 16.41 -88.85
C SER A 225 42.45 15.67 -87.75
N SER A 226 42.25 14.37 -87.84
CA SER A 226 43.29 13.31 -87.88
C SER A 226 44.50 13.35 -86.96
N GLY A 227 44.69 12.26 -86.18
CA GLY A 227 45.97 11.96 -85.55
C GLY A 227 45.89 10.70 -84.71
N SER A 228 46.30 9.58 -85.33
CA SER A 228 46.63 8.33 -84.68
C SER A 228 47.65 8.49 -83.55
N GLY A 229 47.48 7.73 -82.47
CA GLY A 229 48.47 7.61 -81.49
C GLY A 229 48.14 6.53 -80.48
N SER A 230 48.61 5.33 -80.72
CA SER A 230 48.68 4.20 -79.86
C SER A 230 49.50 4.54 -78.57
N GLY A 231 49.10 4.06 -77.46
CA GLY A 231 49.88 4.18 -76.24
C GLY A 231 49.32 3.29 -75.12
N SER A 232 49.74 2.06 -75.12
CA SER A 232 49.65 1.10 -74.03
C SER A 232 50.14 1.65 -72.74
N GLY A 233 49.56 1.26 -71.66
CA GLY A 233 50.26 1.38 -70.37
C GLY A 233 49.45 1.15 -69.13
N ARG A 234 49.27 -0.07 -68.78
CA ARG A 234 49.47 -0.62 -67.40
C ARG A 234 48.60 -0.07 -66.26
N ARG A 235 47.76 -0.95 -65.74
CA ARG A 235 47.47 -1.13 -64.30
C ARG A 235 48.77 -1.35 -63.51
N PRO A 236 48.87 -1.08 -62.19
CA PRO A 236 48.36 -1.97 -61.16
C PRO A 236 47.67 -1.20 -60.02
N SER A 237 46.63 -1.78 -59.47
CA SER A 237 46.47 -2.58 -58.25
C SER A 237 47.30 -2.09 -57.03
N SER A 238 46.56 -1.83 -56.00
CA SER A 238 46.71 -2.21 -54.57
C SER A 238 45.93 -1.22 -53.76
N GLY A 239 44.99 -1.57 -52.94
CA GLY A 239 45.16 -2.47 -51.84
C GLY A 239 44.93 -1.60 -50.60
N GLY A 240 43.93 -1.86 -49.84
CA GLY A 240 43.69 -1.16 -48.60
C GLY A 240 42.37 -1.54 -47.95
N SER A 241 42.34 -2.76 -47.41
CA SER A 241 41.39 -3.16 -46.42
C SER A 241 41.43 -2.25 -45.19
N SER A 242 40.32 -1.82 -44.72
CA SER A 242 40.16 -1.48 -43.31
C SER A 242 38.75 -1.90 -42.89
N SER A 243 38.77 -3.02 -42.20
CA SER A 243 37.73 -3.56 -41.35
C SER A 243 37.26 -2.52 -40.34
N SER A 244 35.99 -2.24 -40.31
CA SER A 244 35.34 -1.62 -39.18
C SER A 244 34.47 -2.66 -38.48
N THR A 245 34.92 -3.04 -37.35
CA THR A 245 34.26 -3.90 -36.40
C THR A 245 32.94 -3.32 -35.97
N ASN A 246 31.90 -4.06 -36.24
CA ASN A 246 30.56 -3.92 -35.74
C ASN A 246 30.60 -4.30 -34.24
N THR A 247 30.42 -3.32 -33.34
CA THR A 247 30.19 -3.61 -31.94
C THR A 247 28.70 -3.40 -31.68
N GLY A 248 28.00 -4.52 -31.50
CA GLY A 248 26.61 -4.57 -31.14
C GLY A 248 26.35 -3.96 -29.78
N GLY A 249 25.52 -2.92 -29.72
CA GLY A 249 24.91 -2.42 -28.54
C GLY A 249 23.58 -3.13 -28.31
N ALA A 250 23.55 -4.00 -27.32
CA ALA A 250 22.36 -4.68 -26.86
C ALA A 250 21.40 -3.65 -26.25
N SER A 251 20.23 -3.53 -26.81
CA SER A 251 19.09 -2.86 -26.19
C SER A 251 18.53 -3.77 -25.10
N PRO A 252 18.32 -3.33 -23.85
CA PRO A 252 17.53 -4.09 -22.91
C PRO A 252 16.05 -3.96 -23.29
N GLY A 253 15.49 -5.08 -23.72
CA GLY A 253 14.08 -5.23 -23.97
C GLY A 253 13.29 -5.10 -22.68
N TRP A 254 12.44 -4.13 -22.59
CA TRP A 254 11.42 -3.99 -21.57
C TRP A 254 10.21 -4.82 -21.99
N SER A 255 10.08 -5.97 -21.36
CA SER A 255 8.87 -6.77 -21.43
C SER A 255 7.80 -6.11 -20.57
N GLY A 256 6.87 -5.42 -21.18
CA GLY A 256 5.63 -4.98 -20.54
C GLY A 256 4.75 -6.18 -20.22
N PRO A 257 4.03 -6.19 -19.08
CA PRO A 257 3.05 -7.22 -18.80
C PRO A 257 1.85 -7.06 -19.74
N THR A 258 1.53 -8.14 -20.43
CA THR A 258 0.29 -8.30 -21.20
C THR A 258 -0.93 -8.19 -20.29
N PRO A 259 -2.00 -7.49 -20.68
CA PRO A 259 -3.25 -7.56 -19.94
C PRO A 259 -3.87 -8.94 -20.13
N SER A 260 -4.06 -9.65 -19.04
CA SER A 260 -4.85 -10.87 -18.98
C SER A 260 -6.32 -10.47 -19.06
N ASP A 261 -6.91 -10.73 -20.20
CA ASP A 261 -8.35 -10.76 -20.41
C ASP A 261 -8.88 -12.00 -19.69
N GLY A 262 -9.81 -11.82 -18.78
CA GLY A 262 -10.32 -12.91 -17.94
C GLY A 262 -11.65 -12.58 -17.27
N GLY A 263 -12.76 -12.74 -18.00
CA GLY A 263 -13.95 -13.41 -17.51
C GLY A 263 -14.82 -12.67 -16.49
N THR A 264 -15.78 -11.94 -17.01
CA THR A 264 -17.08 -11.67 -16.37
C THR A 264 -17.72 -12.96 -15.86
N GLY A 265 -17.87 -13.07 -14.55
CA GLY A 265 -18.73 -14.05 -13.89
C GLY A 265 -19.48 -13.39 -12.75
N LEU A 266 -20.66 -12.86 -13.04
CA LEU A 266 -21.66 -12.50 -12.04
C LEU A 266 -22.33 -13.80 -11.56
N PRO A 267 -22.43 -14.10 -10.29
CA PRO A 267 -23.47 -14.97 -9.79
C PRO A 267 -24.68 -14.15 -9.36
N GLY A 268 -25.82 -14.60 -9.87
CA GLY A 268 -27.13 -14.00 -9.74
C GLY A 268 -27.63 -13.88 -8.31
N SER A 269 -28.46 -12.89 -8.17
CA SER A 269 -29.44 -12.69 -7.12
C SER A 269 -30.36 -13.91 -7.01
N ASP A 270 -30.46 -14.46 -5.80
CA ASP A 270 -31.59 -15.32 -5.45
C ASP A 270 -32.32 -14.68 -4.27
N PRO A 271 -33.60 -14.28 -4.43
CA PRO A 271 -34.44 -13.84 -3.32
C PRO A 271 -35.33 -15.00 -2.93
N GLY A 272 -35.17 -15.54 -1.73
CA GLY A 272 -36.09 -16.58 -1.27
C GLY A 272 -35.88 -17.03 0.15
N LEU A 273 -36.82 -16.56 1.04
CA LEU A 273 -37.23 -17.03 2.36
C LEU A 273 -36.39 -16.60 3.55
#